data_e8c216bea5823cfedc131955b6e97cf9
#
_entry.id   e8c216bea5823cfedc131955b6e97cf9
#
_cell.length_a   1.000
_cell.length_b   1.000
_cell.length_c   1.000
_cell.angle_alpha   90.00
_cell.angle_beta   90.00
_cell.angle_gamma   90.00
#
_symmetry.space_group_name_H-M   'P 1'
#
loop_
_entity.id
_entity.type
_entity.pdbx_description
1 polymer ?
#
loop_
_entity_poly.entity_id
_entity_poly.type
_entity_poly.pdbx_seq_one_letter_code
_entity_poly.pdbx_strand_id
1 'polypeptide(L)'
;MLYKKVPFIQQMSELDCGAACLTMILHYYNNRVPLFEVSRKCSFSRNGLTLKGIIEISMSYGLESRAYKLFDDYGIKNFKEYLPAILLNKKGHYVVLEEINKRHIVIVDPEIGKRKISVNENLQDYFEAIVILKKTSEFVEKKHYINNVTLAIKQNMGSLKKLWGSIILSFAIEVCSLILPICTQIIIDVAIGRGNYDIILLVFLLGIGAVLLYGVLSYLKSNIILSMSYDFWKNFSEDIIKKLFHLPISYFDIRSSGDISNRINNINLIKDTMARIGNSLIINCLSILVFGIAMMCMSIRLSLVIYGIAIFQAVFFYFCMKHTRRLMHENLERQEVTYTSVSYTHLRAHETEA
;
A
#
# COMPACT_ATOMS: atom_id res chain seq x y z
N MET A 1 26.41 -13.25 -14.81
CA MET A 1 25.51 -13.48 -13.67
C MET A 1 24.61 -12.26 -13.53
N LEU A 2 23.29 -12.44 -13.64
CA LEU A 2 22.34 -11.37 -13.36
C LEU A 2 22.45 -11.02 -11.87
N TYR A 3 22.93 -9.84 -11.54
CA TYR A 3 23.00 -9.36 -10.16
C TYR A 3 21.59 -9.31 -9.59
N LYS A 4 21.32 -10.13 -8.57
CA LYS A 4 20.05 -10.11 -7.84
C LYS A 4 19.96 -8.80 -7.07
N LYS A 5 18.93 -7.99 -7.34
CA LYS A 5 18.73 -6.70 -6.68
C LYS A 5 18.21 -6.88 -5.27
N VAL A 6 18.64 -6.01 -4.37
CA VAL A 6 18.10 -5.95 -3.01
C VAL A 6 16.68 -5.37 -3.07
N PRO A 7 15.66 -6.05 -2.52
CA PRO A 7 14.31 -5.50 -2.46
C PRO A 7 14.26 -4.33 -1.47
N PHE A 8 13.61 -3.25 -1.85
CA PHE A 8 13.38 -2.12 -0.96
C PHE A 8 12.29 -2.44 0.07
N ILE A 9 12.58 -2.17 1.33
CA ILE A 9 11.63 -2.26 2.45
C ILE A 9 11.74 -0.97 3.23
N GLN A 10 10.64 -0.22 3.26
CA GLN A 10 10.58 1.06 3.96
C GLN A 10 10.57 0.84 5.48
N GLN A 11 11.34 1.65 6.21
CA GLN A 11 11.29 1.68 7.67
C GLN A 11 9.93 2.21 8.16
N MET A 12 9.51 1.77 9.34
CA MET A 12 8.23 2.19 9.94
C MET A 12 8.40 3.34 10.93
N SER A 13 9.62 3.55 11.42
CA SER A 13 10.00 4.63 12.34
C SER A 13 11.50 4.91 12.18
N GLU A 14 11.96 6.05 12.69
CA GLU A 14 13.39 6.42 12.66
C GLU A 14 14.28 5.38 13.34
N LEU A 15 13.78 4.66 14.34
CA LEU A 15 14.52 3.63 15.08
C LEU A 15 14.60 2.29 14.35
N ASP A 16 13.77 2.07 13.32
CA ASP A 16 13.65 0.78 12.62
C ASP A 16 14.63 0.63 11.44
N CYS A 17 15.48 1.62 11.13
CA CYS A 17 16.37 1.59 9.97
C CYS A 17 17.26 0.34 9.93
N GLY A 18 17.85 -0.07 11.07
CA GLY A 18 18.68 -1.29 11.17
C GLY A 18 17.87 -2.57 10.94
N ALA A 19 16.66 -2.66 11.50
CA ALA A 19 15.75 -3.79 11.29
C ALA A 19 15.27 -3.88 9.83
N ALA A 20 14.99 -2.75 9.20
CA ALA A 20 14.61 -2.68 7.79
C ALA A 20 15.76 -3.13 6.87
N CYS A 21 16.99 -2.69 7.13
CA CYS A 21 18.18 -3.16 6.41
C CYS A 21 18.39 -4.66 6.55
N LEU A 22 18.28 -5.21 7.76
CA LEU A 22 18.39 -6.66 7.98
C LEU A 22 17.27 -7.41 7.25
N THR A 23 16.05 -6.89 7.26
CA THR A 23 14.92 -7.49 6.53
C THR A 23 15.16 -7.50 5.02
N MET A 24 15.72 -6.43 4.45
CA MET A 24 16.11 -6.38 3.03
C MET A 24 17.14 -7.46 2.68
N ILE A 25 18.15 -7.68 3.55
CA ILE A 25 19.15 -8.76 3.38
C ILE A 25 18.52 -10.14 3.48
N LEU A 26 17.61 -10.38 4.44
CA LEU A 26 16.87 -11.63 4.56
C LEU A 26 16.05 -11.92 3.29
N HIS A 27 15.35 -10.92 2.75
CA HIS A 27 14.61 -11.05 1.51
C HIS A 27 15.52 -11.29 0.29
N TYR A 28 16.69 -10.66 0.25
CA TYR A 28 17.71 -10.95 -0.76
C TYR A 28 18.11 -12.43 -0.75
N TYR A 29 18.22 -13.02 0.43
CA TYR A 29 18.50 -14.43 0.62
C TYR A 29 17.25 -15.34 0.55
N ASN A 30 16.10 -14.87 0.04
CA ASN A 30 14.84 -15.62 -0.08
C ASN A 30 14.17 -16.00 1.25
N ASN A 31 14.53 -15.38 2.34
CA ASN A 31 13.77 -15.49 3.58
C ASN A 31 12.83 -14.28 3.70
N ARG A 32 11.57 -14.44 3.27
CA ARG A 32 10.57 -13.37 3.23
C ARG A 32 9.89 -13.14 4.59
N VAL A 33 10.67 -12.78 5.58
CA VAL A 33 10.20 -12.40 6.92
C VAL A 33 9.72 -10.94 6.86
N PRO A 34 8.56 -10.60 7.47
CA PRO A 34 8.08 -9.23 7.50
C PRO A 34 8.91 -8.36 8.47
N LEU A 35 9.03 -7.06 8.17
CA LEU A 35 9.77 -6.12 9.00
C LEU A 35 9.34 -6.15 10.48
N PHE A 36 8.03 -6.22 10.77
CA PHE A 36 7.54 -6.23 12.15
C PHE A 36 8.03 -7.46 12.96
N GLU A 37 8.27 -8.61 12.32
CA GLU A 37 8.80 -9.80 12.99
C GLU A 37 10.27 -9.61 13.36
N VAL A 38 11.04 -8.98 12.47
CA VAL A 38 12.44 -8.63 12.72
C VAL A 38 12.51 -7.55 13.81
N SER A 39 11.74 -6.47 13.68
CA SER A 39 11.69 -5.39 14.68
C SER A 39 11.28 -5.88 16.07
N ARG A 40 10.36 -6.85 16.16
CA ARG A 40 9.97 -7.43 17.47
C ARG A 40 11.10 -8.17 18.17
N LYS A 41 12.04 -8.76 17.42
CA LYS A 41 13.22 -9.42 17.98
C LYS A 41 14.33 -8.42 18.35
N CYS A 42 14.23 -7.19 17.87
CA CYS A 42 15.20 -6.16 18.14
C CYS A 42 15.05 -5.62 19.56
N SER A 43 16.14 -5.64 20.32
CA SER A 43 16.23 -4.89 21.58
C SER A 43 16.63 -3.46 21.24
N PHE A 44 15.62 -2.60 20.98
CA PHE A 44 15.88 -1.20 20.67
C PHE A 44 16.38 -0.46 21.91
N SER A 45 17.47 0.30 21.75
CA SER A 45 17.85 1.37 22.67
C SER A 45 17.09 2.66 22.29
N ARG A 46 17.17 3.70 23.13
CA ARG A 46 16.64 5.03 22.82
C ARG A 46 17.16 5.62 21.49
N ASN A 47 18.33 5.14 21.04
CA ASN A 47 19.00 5.61 19.82
C ASN A 47 18.90 4.60 18.66
N GLY A 48 17.95 3.67 18.70
CA GLY A 48 17.77 2.63 17.67
C GLY A 48 18.54 1.33 17.95
N LEU A 49 18.75 0.55 16.91
CA LEU A 49 19.42 -0.75 16.97
C LEU A 49 20.94 -0.57 16.94
N THR A 50 21.66 -1.22 17.85
CA THR A 50 23.12 -1.20 17.87
C THR A 50 23.72 -2.20 16.86
N LEU A 51 24.98 -2.02 16.46
CA LEU A 51 25.70 -3.00 15.61
C LEU A 51 25.69 -4.40 16.22
N LYS A 52 25.90 -4.50 17.55
CA LYS A 52 25.83 -5.77 18.27
C LYS A 52 24.44 -6.40 18.15
N GLY A 53 23.37 -5.60 18.27
CA GLY A 53 22.00 -6.07 18.10
C GLY A 53 21.73 -6.60 16.70
N ILE A 54 22.24 -5.94 15.65
CA ILE A 54 22.11 -6.44 14.26
C ILE A 54 22.80 -7.81 14.12
N ILE A 55 23.99 -7.98 14.70
CA ILE A 55 24.75 -9.24 14.66
C ILE A 55 23.97 -10.36 15.38
N GLU A 56 23.51 -10.12 16.60
CA GLU A 56 22.76 -11.11 17.39
C GLU A 56 21.48 -11.55 16.70
N ILE A 57 20.73 -10.60 16.13
CA ILE A 57 19.48 -10.92 15.44
C ILE A 57 19.76 -11.65 14.14
N SER A 58 20.76 -11.25 13.36
CA SER A 58 21.12 -11.92 12.11
C SER A 58 21.52 -13.38 12.35
N MET A 59 22.24 -13.68 13.45
CA MET A 59 22.57 -15.03 13.87
C MET A 59 21.30 -15.86 14.17
N SER A 60 20.28 -15.25 14.80
CA SER A 60 19.00 -15.93 15.09
C SER A 60 18.22 -16.34 13.81
N TYR A 61 18.59 -15.80 12.67
CA TYR A 61 18.07 -16.17 11.34
C TYR A 61 19.01 -17.07 10.54
N GLY A 62 20.11 -17.55 11.15
CA GLY A 62 21.08 -18.40 10.48
C GLY A 62 22.01 -17.65 9.52
N LEU A 63 22.28 -16.37 9.79
CA LEU A 63 23.28 -15.59 9.06
C LEU A 63 24.53 -15.43 9.94
N GLU A 64 25.71 -15.74 9.40
CA GLU A 64 26.98 -15.32 9.99
C GLU A 64 27.21 -13.85 9.66
N SER A 65 27.44 -13.02 10.68
CA SER A 65 27.64 -11.58 10.52
C SER A 65 28.89 -11.09 11.23
N ARG A 66 29.63 -10.19 10.59
CA ARG A 66 30.82 -9.54 11.14
C ARG A 66 30.78 -8.06 10.84
N ALA A 67 31.05 -7.24 11.86
CA ALA A 67 31.15 -5.80 11.71
C ALA A 67 32.61 -5.37 11.60
N TYR A 68 32.89 -4.46 10.68
CA TYR A 68 34.21 -3.86 10.48
C TYR A 68 34.08 -2.34 10.55
N LYS A 69 34.96 -1.70 11.26
CA LYS A 69 35.09 -0.24 11.26
C LYS A 69 35.80 0.19 9.98
N LEU A 70 35.29 1.22 9.31
CA LEU A 70 35.90 1.77 8.12
C LEU A 70 36.97 2.79 8.53
N PHE A 71 38.22 2.54 8.13
CA PHE A 71 39.37 3.43 8.33
C PHE A 71 39.88 3.91 6.97
N ASP A 72 40.72 4.96 6.98
CA ASP A 72 41.22 5.59 5.75
C ASP A 72 41.97 4.64 4.81
N ASP A 73 42.64 3.63 5.35
CA ASP A 73 43.37 2.62 4.57
C ASP A 73 42.53 1.44 4.10
N TYR A 74 41.31 1.24 4.68
CA TYR A 74 40.41 0.11 4.37
C TYR A 74 39.13 0.60 3.71
N GLY A 75 39.22 0.91 2.42
CA GLY A 75 38.10 1.47 1.67
C GLY A 75 36.96 0.46 1.44
N ILE A 76 35.74 0.98 1.29
CA ILE A 76 34.50 0.21 0.97
C ILE A 76 34.69 -0.74 -0.23
N LYS A 77 35.62 -0.42 -1.14
CA LYS A 77 35.90 -1.24 -2.36
C LYS A 77 36.38 -2.65 -2.06
N ASN A 78 37.04 -2.88 -0.92
CA ASN A 78 37.55 -4.18 -0.52
C ASN A 78 36.44 -5.17 -0.15
N PHE A 79 35.21 -4.67 0.09
CA PHE A 79 34.06 -5.47 0.46
C PHE A 79 33.16 -5.88 -0.72
N LYS A 80 33.62 -5.70 -1.96
CA LYS A 80 32.84 -6.00 -3.16
C LYS A 80 32.35 -7.46 -3.24
N GLU A 81 33.12 -8.40 -2.75
CA GLU A 81 32.80 -9.84 -2.75
C GLU A 81 31.75 -10.22 -1.66
N TYR A 82 31.49 -9.32 -0.73
CA TYR A 82 30.63 -9.55 0.43
C TYR A 82 29.28 -8.85 0.34
N LEU A 83 28.90 -8.40 -0.87
CA LEU A 83 27.63 -7.73 -1.09
C LEU A 83 26.45 -8.73 -1.14
N PRO A 84 25.27 -8.33 -0.70
CA PRO A 84 24.93 -7.06 -0.07
C PRO A 84 25.38 -6.97 1.40
N ALA A 85 25.72 -5.77 1.86
CA ALA A 85 26.18 -5.50 3.23
C ALA A 85 25.41 -4.31 3.84
N ILE A 86 25.41 -4.19 5.17
CA ILE A 86 24.78 -3.06 5.85
C ILE A 86 25.88 -2.04 6.21
N LEU A 87 25.66 -0.77 5.88
CA LEU A 87 26.50 0.35 6.25
C LEU A 87 25.85 1.14 7.38
N LEU A 88 26.66 1.58 8.34
CA LEU A 88 26.28 2.55 9.36
C LEU A 88 26.91 3.89 9.03
N ASN A 89 26.10 4.95 8.94
CA ASN A 89 26.61 6.30 8.77
C ASN A 89 26.99 6.92 10.13
N LYS A 90 27.78 7.99 10.10
CA LYS A 90 28.22 8.73 11.32
C LYS A 90 27.07 9.37 12.11
N LYS A 91 25.87 9.47 11.52
CA LYS A 91 24.65 9.98 12.18
C LYS A 91 23.82 8.87 12.84
N GLY A 92 24.29 7.61 12.82
CA GLY A 92 23.60 6.47 13.42
C GLY A 92 22.54 5.82 12.51
N HIS A 93 22.44 6.21 11.22
CA HIS A 93 21.46 5.65 10.28
C HIS A 93 22.06 4.49 9.49
N TYR A 94 21.29 3.39 9.33
CA TYR A 94 21.68 2.20 8.59
C TYR A 94 21.14 2.21 7.17
N VAL A 95 21.97 1.80 6.20
CA VAL A 95 21.59 1.62 4.80
C VAL A 95 22.18 0.31 4.26
N VAL A 96 21.60 -0.26 3.20
CA VAL A 96 22.12 -1.47 2.56
C VAL A 96 23.01 -1.08 1.36
N LEU A 97 24.24 -1.55 1.34
CA LEU A 97 25.15 -1.46 0.21
C LEU A 97 24.83 -2.60 -0.77
N GLU A 98 24.29 -2.26 -1.93
CA GLU A 98 23.87 -3.24 -2.95
C GLU A 98 24.96 -3.53 -3.96
N GLU A 99 25.64 -2.48 -4.43
CA GLU A 99 26.61 -2.60 -5.55
C GLU A 99 27.76 -1.61 -5.39
N ILE A 100 28.96 -2.05 -5.78
CA ILE A 100 30.17 -1.22 -5.84
C ILE A 100 30.67 -1.21 -7.28
N ASN A 101 30.63 -0.05 -7.93
CA ASN A 101 31.15 0.20 -9.27
C ASN A 101 32.40 1.08 -9.20
N LYS A 102 33.15 1.20 -10.32
CA LYS A 102 34.36 2.04 -10.39
C LYS A 102 34.10 3.52 -10.08
N ARG A 103 32.91 4.05 -10.44
CA ARG A 103 32.56 5.47 -10.33
C ARG A 103 31.51 5.78 -9.27
N HIS A 104 30.71 4.80 -8.86
CA HIS A 104 29.63 5.00 -7.90
C HIS A 104 29.36 3.73 -7.10
N ILE A 105 28.84 3.90 -5.89
CA ILE A 105 28.21 2.85 -5.10
C ILE A 105 26.70 3.01 -5.19
N VAL A 106 25.99 1.88 -5.07
CA VAL A 106 24.51 1.86 -5.00
C VAL A 106 24.13 1.44 -3.62
N ILE A 107 23.40 2.31 -2.93
CA ILE A 107 22.83 2.04 -1.62
C ILE A 107 21.31 1.97 -1.69
N VAL A 108 20.72 1.17 -0.81
CA VAL A 108 19.27 1.12 -0.58
C VAL A 108 19.02 1.65 0.82
N ASP A 109 18.51 2.87 0.89
CA ASP A 109 18.19 3.55 2.12
C ASP A 109 16.74 3.20 2.53
N PRO A 110 16.50 2.69 3.74
CA PRO A 110 15.16 2.30 4.18
C PRO A 110 14.19 3.47 4.34
N GLU A 111 14.67 4.70 4.40
CA GLU A 111 13.86 5.91 4.48
C GLU A 111 13.45 6.42 3.09
N ILE A 112 14.42 6.50 2.17
CA ILE A 112 14.28 7.27 0.92
C ILE A 112 14.27 6.36 -0.31
N GLY A 113 14.79 5.14 -0.20
CA GLY A 113 14.91 4.21 -1.31
C GLY A 113 16.30 4.13 -1.91
N LYS A 114 16.36 3.75 -3.21
CA LYS A 114 17.62 3.45 -3.88
C LYS A 114 18.33 4.71 -4.36
N ARG A 115 19.60 4.87 -3.95
CA ARG A 115 20.46 6.01 -4.32
C ARG A 115 21.80 5.57 -4.90
N LYS A 116 22.39 6.42 -5.74
CA LYS A 116 23.75 6.29 -6.26
C LYS A 116 24.60 7.40 -5.64
N ILE A 117 25.74 7.03 -5.03
CA ILE A 117 26.71 7.94 -4.45
C ILE A 117 28.00 7.84 -5.27
N SER A 118 28.61 8.97 -5.61
CA SER A 118 29.89 9.02 -6.33
C SER A 118 31.04 8.53 -5.45
N VAL A 119 31.93 7.71 -5.98
CA VAL A 119 33.13 7.22 -5.27
C VAL A 119 34.20 8.31 -5.12
N ASN A 120 34.07 9.45 -5.79
CA ASN A 120 34.99 10.60 -5.66
C ASN A 120 34.74 11.40 -4.38
N GLU A 121 33.61 11.21 -3.70
CA GLU A 121 33.38 11.70 -2.35
C GLU A 121 34.12 10.77 -1.37
N ASN A 122 34.75 11.31 -0.34
CA ASN A 122 35.36 10.53 0.74
C ASN A 122 34.26 9.77 1.47
N LEU A 123 33.92 8.57 1.01
CA LEU A 123 32.84 7.74 1.57
C LEU A 123 33.03 7.45 3.06
N GLN A 124 34.27 7.50 3.53
CA GLN A 124 34.66 7.35 4.95
C GLN A 124 34.20 8.53 5.81
N ASP A 125 33.97 9.70 5.22
CA ASP A 125 33.42 10.85 5.94
C ASP A 125 31.91 10.65 6.22
N TYR A 126 31.26 9.79 5.46
CA TYR A 126 29.82 9.47 5.58
C TYR A 126 29.56 8.21 6.40
N PHE A 127 30.39 7.16 6.27
CA PHE A 127 30.16 5.85 6.86
C PHE A 127 31.22 5.47 7.90
N GLU A 128 30.75 4.97 9.06
CA GLU A 128 31.59 4.58 10.18
C GLU A 128 31.93 3.08 10.17
N ALA A 129 30.94 2.24 9.82
CA ALA A 129 31.10 0.79 9.89
C ALA A 129 30.33 0.08 8.77
N ILE A 130 30.79 -1.15 8.46
CA ILE A 130 30.14 -2.08 7.55
C ILE A 130 29.88 -3.41 8.26
N VAL A 131 28.67 -3.97 8.08
CA VAL A 131 28.31 -5.31 8.54
C VAL A 131 28.14 -6.22 7.35
N ILE A 132 28.95 -7.26 7.30
CA ILE A 132 28.90 -8.31 6.28
C ILE A 132 28.02 -9.44 6.81
N LEU A 133 27.13 -9.96 5.95
CA LEU A 133 26.23 -11.05 6.29
C LEU A 133 26.37 -12.17 5.25
N LYS A 134 26.58 -13.40 5.71
CA LYS A 134 26.67 -14.60 4.87
C LYS A 134 25.70 -15.67 5.37
N LYS A 135 25.13 -16.43 4.45
CA LYS A 135 24.33 -17.61 4.81
C LYS A 135 25.17 -18.67 5.47
N THR A 136 24.66 -19.25 6.56
CA THR A 136 25.19 -20.49 7.14
C THR A 136 24.37 -21.71 6.67
N SER A 137 24.80 -22.90 7.02
CA SER A 137 24.04 -24.15 6.76
C SER A 137 22.69 -24.20 7.49
N GLU A 138 22.53 -23.43 8.55
CA GLU A 138 21.30 -23.34 9.35
C GLU A 138 20.29 -22.32 8.81
N PHE A 139 20.63 -21.60 7.73
CA PHE A 139 19.74 -20.58 7.15
C PHE A 139 18.51 -21.21 6.50
N VAL A 140 17.32 -20.87 7.01
CA VAL A 140 16.04 -21.38 6.50
C VAL A 140 15.45 -20.40 5.49
N GLU A 141 15.26 -20.85 4.25
CA GLU A 141 14.54 -20.08 3.21
C GLU A 141 13.03 -20.19 3.41
N LYS A 142 12.38 -19.12 3.80
CA LYS A 142 10.91 -19.00 3.87
C LYS A 142 10.38 -18.30 2.63
N LYS A 143 9.89 -19.03 1.63
CA LYS A 143 9.41 -18.48 0.35
C LYS A 143 8.03 -17.81 0.45
N HIS A 144 7.19 -18.19 1.41
CA HIS A 144 5.85 -17.67 1.56
C HIS A 144 5.71 -16.84 2.83
N TYR A 145 5.53 -15.56 2.64
CA TYR A 145 4.90 -14.70 3.63
C TYR A 145 3.39 -14.91 3.53
N ILE A 146 2.80 -15.54 4.54
CA ILE A 146 1.34 -15.55 4.68
C ILE A 146 0.94 -14.10 4.92
N ASN A 147 0.26 -13.51 3.95
CA ASN A 147 -0.18 -12.13 4.04
C ASN A 147 -1.27 -12.07 5.11
N ASN A 148 -0.87 -11.84 6.37
CA ASN A 148 -1.78 -11.77 7.52
C ASN A 148 -2.89 -10.74 7.31
N VAL A 149 -2.64 -9.74 6.43
CA VAL A 149 -3.62 -8.74 6.02
C VAL A 149 -4.75 -9.38 5.21
N THR A 150 -4.42 -10.22 4.22
CA THR A 150 -5.46 -10.93 3.43
C THR A 150 -6.25 -11.92 4.29
N LEU A 151 -5.59 -12.56 5.23
CA LEU A 151 -6.23 -13.48 6.16
C LEU A 151 -7.13 -12.72 7.16
N ALA A 152 -6.67 -11.59 7.68
CA ALA A 152 -7.45 -10.70 8.54
C ALA A 152 -8.66 -10.10 7.80
N ILE A 153 -8.49 -9.67 6.55
CA ILE A 153 -9.60 -9.20 5.70
C ILE A 153 -10.60 -10.32 5.49
N LYS A 154 -10.14 -11.54 5.14
CA LYS A 154 -11.02 -12.69 4.91
C LYS A 154 -11.79 -13.11 6.16
N GLN A 155 -11.16 -13.07 7.33
CA GLN A 155 -11.82 -13.39 8.63
C GLN A 155 -12.84 -12.34 9.04
N ASN A 156 -12.60 -11.07 8.70
CA ASN A 156 -13.46 -9.95 9.06
C ASN A 156 -14.44 -9.57 7.95
N MET A 157 -14.38 -10.18 6.75
CA MET A 157 -15.40 -10.03 5.73
C MET A 157 -16.70 -10.60 6.25
N GLY A 158 -17.69 -9.73 6.44
CA GLY A 158 -19.00 -10.03 7.00
C GLY A 158 -19.74 -11.16 6.27
N SER A 159 -20.90 -11.49 6.75
CA SER A 159 -21.74 -12.58 6.26
C SER A 159 -21.78 -12.66 4.73
N LEU A 160 -21.39 -13.79 4.17
CA LEU A 160 -21.50 -14.11 2.73
C LEU A 160 -22.90 -13.80 2.15
N LYS A 161 -23.95 -13.93 3.00
CA LYS A 161 -25.33 -13.60 2.62
C LYS A 161 -25.51 -12.11 2.27
N LYS A 162 -24.87 -11.20 3.04
CA LYS A 162 -24.92 -9.75 2.76
C LYS A 162 -24.17 -9.41 1.46
N LEU A 163 -23.04 -10.08 1.18
CA LEU A 163 -22.32 -9.93 -0.09
C LEU A 163 -23.18 -10.33 -1.29
N TRP A 164 -23.80 -11.51 -1.24
CA TRP A 164 -24.71 -11.96 -2.30
C TRP A 164 -25.91 -11.03 -2.48
N GLY A 165 -26.51 -10.56 -1.37
CA GLY A 165 -27.57 -9.57 -1.41
C GLY A 165 -27.15 -8.27 -2.10
N SER A 166 -25.94 -7.77 -1.81
CA SER A 166 -25.39 -6.58 -2.48
C SER A 166 -25.14 -6.79 -3.97
N ILE A 167 -24.64 -7.98 -4.38
CA ILE A 167 -24.41 -8.31 -5.78
C ILE A 167 -25.73 -8.40 -6.56
N ILE A 168 -26.75 -9.08 -6.01
CA ILE A 168 -28.06 -9.21 -6.64
C ILE A 168 -28.73 -7.84 -6.81
N LEU A 169 -28.72 -6.99 -5.76
CA LEU A 169 -29.23 -5.64 -5.85
C LEU A 169 -28.46 -4.77 -6.85
N SER A 170 -27.14 -4.92 -6.90
CA SER A 170 -26.33 -4.22 -7.90
C SER A 170 -26.72 -4.62 -9.32
N PHE A 171 -26.90 -5.91 -9.56
CA PHE A 171 -27.35 -6.39 -10.87
C PHE A 171 -28.75 -5.86 -11.23
N ALA A 172 -29.69 -5.87 -10.29
CA ALA A 172 -31.03 -5.32 -10.48
C ALA A 172 -30.99 -3.82 -10.81
N ILE A 173 -30.13 -3.05 -10.13
CA ILE A 173 -29.91 -1.62 -10.38
C ILE A 173 -29.37 -1.40 -11.80
N GLU A 174 -28.39 -2.18 -12.25
CA GLU A 174 -27.81 -2.04 -13.58
C GLU A 174 -28.83 -2.40 -14.69
N VAL A 175 -29.64 -3.43 -14.49
CA VAL A 175 -30.73 -3.77 -15.42
C VAL A 175 -31.79 -2.66 -15.46
N CYS A 176 -32.15 -2.11 -14.32
CA CYS A 176 -33.08 -1.00 -14.21
C CYS A 176 -32.55 0.26 -14.92
N SER A 177 -31.25 0.51 -14.86
CA SER A 177 -30.62 1.66 -15.51
C SER A 177 -30.66 1.59 -17.05
N LEU A 178 -30.81 0.41 -17.65
CA LEU A 178 -30.98 0.24 -19.10
C LEU A 178 -32.35 0.76 -19.61
N ILE A 179 -33.33 0.91 -18.73
CA ILE A 179 -34.68 1.37 -19.13
C ILE A 179 -34.60 2.79 -19.71
N LEU A 180 -33.80 3.69 -19.14
CA LEU A 180 -33.68 5.07 -19.61
C LEU A 180 -33.14 5.20 -21.06
N PRO A 181 -32.01 4.55 -21.42
CA PRO A 181 -31.54 4.50 -22.81
C PRO A 181 -32.59 3.91 -23.78
N ILE A 182 -33.30 2.84 -23.36
CA ILE A 182 -34.35 2.23 -24.17
C ILE A 182 -35.53 3.20 -24.36
N CYS A 183 -35.95 3.89 -23.31
CA CYS A 183 -36.99 4.93 -23.41
C CYS A 183 -36.56 6.04 -24.37
N THR A 184 -35.30 6.50 -24.29
CA THR A 184 -34.77 7.51 -25.20
C THR A 184 -34.78 7.03 -26.65
N GLN A 185 -34.42 5.78 -26.91
CA GLN A 185 -34.45 5.17 -28.23
C GLN A 185 -35.89 5.13 -28.79
N ILE A 186 -36.85 4.69 -27.97
CA ILE A 186 -38.27 4.63 -28.38
C ILE A 186 -38.79 6.04 -28.72
N ILE A 187 -38.44 7.06 -27.95
CA ILE A 187 -38.83 8.44 -28.26
C ILE A 187 -38.27 8.88 -29.61
N ILE A 188 -36.99 8.61 -29.88
CA ILE A 188 -36.34 9.02 -31.13
C ILE A 188 -36.92 8.25 -32.34
N ASP A 189 -37.00 6.93 -32.24
CA ASP A 189 -37.35 6.07 -33.39
C ASP A 189 -38.85 6.06 -33.69
N VAL A 190 -39.69 6.10 -32.65
CA VAL A 190 -41.15 5.94 -32.81
C VAL A 190 -41.91 7.25 -32.68
N ALA A 191 -41.64 8.03 -31.62
CA ALA A 191 -42.38 9.28 -31.44
C ALA A 191 -41.99 10.34 -32.48
N ILE A 192 -40.69 10.57 -32.68
CA ILE A 192 -40.18 11.58 -33.60
C ILE A 192 -40.12 11.00 -35.03
N GLY A 193 -39.49 9.83 -35.19
CA GLY A 193 -39.23 9.25 -36.50
C GLY A 193 -40.50 8.81 -37.26
N ARG A 194 -41.53 8.36 -36.55
CA ARG A 194 -42.81 7.93 -37.13
C ARG A 194 -43.97 8.88 -36.88
N GLY A 195 -43.78 10.00 -36.15
CA GLY A 195 -44.79 10.98 -35.82
C GLY A 195 -45.88 10.45 -34.86
N ASN A 196 -45.62 9.40 -34.10
CA ASN A 196 -46.54 8.83 -33.13
C ASN A 196 -46.32 9.40 -31.73
N TYR A 197 -46.99 10.51 -31.44
CA TYR A 197 -46.82 11.24 -30.18
C TYR A 197 -47.60 10.64 -29.01
N ASP A 198 -48.55 9.73 -29.23
CA ASP A 198 -49.37 9.10 -28.18
C ASP A 198 -48.51 8.24 -27.22
N ILE A 199 -47.38 7.74 -27.71
CA ILE A 199 -46.45 6.93 -26.93
C ILE A 199 -45.65 7.75 -25.93
N ILE A 200 -45.48 9.06 -26.10
CA ILE A 200 -44.63 9.90 -25.26
C ILE A 200 -45.01 9.83 -23.79
N LEU A 201 -46.31 9.92 -23.50
CA LEU A 201 -46.79 9.89 -22.11
C LEU A 201 -46.48 8.54 -21.44
N LEU A 202 -46.68 7.43 -22.17
CA LEU A 202 -46.38 6.08 -21.65
C LEU A 202 -44.90 5.90 -21.35
N VAL A 203 -44.04 6.32 -22.29
CA VAL A 203 -42.58 6.22 -22.12
C VAL A 203 -42.09 7.13 -20.97
N PHE A 204 -42.69 8.30 -20.85
CA PHE A 204 -42.39 9.22 -19.73
C PHE A 204 -42.76 8.62 -18.37
N LEU A 205 -43.96 8.00 -18.25
CA LEU A 205 -44.37 7.35 -17.01
C LEU A 205 -43.50 6.12 -16.69
N LEU A 206 -43.12 5.33 -17.71
CA LEU A 206 -42.16 4.24 -17.54
C LEU A 206 -40.78 4.74 -17.06
N GLY A 207 -40.30 5.86 -17.61
CA GLY A 207 -39.06 6.48 -17.20
C GLY A 207 -39.08 6.93 -15.73
N ILE A 208 -40.17 7.60 -15.32
CA ILE A 208 -40.35 7.99 -13.89
C ILE A 208 -40.38 6.74 -13.00
N GLY A 209 -41.14 5.73 -13.36
CA GLY A 209 -41.21 4.47 -12.62
C GLY A 209 -39.84 3.81 -12.47
N ALA A 210 -39.05 3.80 -13.54
CA ALA A 210 -37.69 3.27 -13.52
C ALA A 210 -36.76 4.07 -12.56
N VAL A 211 -36.84 5.40 -12.58
CA VAL A 211 -36.04 6.26 -11.67
C VAL A 211 -36.42 6.04 -10.20
N LEU A 212 -37.71 5.93 -9.91
CA LEU A 212 -38.20 5.65 -8.56
C LEU A 212 -37.74 4.26 -8.08
N LEU A 213 -37.87 3.25 -8.92
CA LEU A 213 -37.41 1.89 -8.63
C LEU A 213 -35.88 1.86 -8.40
N TYR A 214 -35.10 2.53 -9.27
CA TYR A 214 -33.66 2.72 -9.09
C TYR A 214 -33.33 3.34 -7.74
N GLY A 215 -34.04 4.38 -7.34
CA GLY A 215 -33.86 5.05 -6.05
C GLY A 215 -34.08 4.10 -4.86
N VAL A 216 -35.17 3.32 -4.88
CA VAL A 216 -35.48 2.32 -3.85
C VAL A 216 -34.40 1.24 -3.77
N LEU A 217 -34.04 0.63 -4.91
CA LEU A 217 -33.02 -0.41 -4.96
C LEU A 217 -31.66 0.12 -4.49
N SER A 218 -31.30 1.34 -4.88
CA SER A 218 -30.06 1.99 -4.47
C SER A 218 -30.02 2.26 -2.95
N TYR A 219 -31.15 2.68 -2.37
CA TYR A 219 -31.29 2.86 -0.93
C TYR A 219 -31.11 1.53 -0.17
N LEU A 220 -31.81 0.47 -0.59
CA LEU A 220 -31.69 -0.86 0.02
C LEU A 220 -30.24 -1.38 -0.04
N LYS A 221 -29.59 -1.23 -1.18
CA LYS A 221 -28.19 -1.59 -1.35
C LYS A 221 -27.27 -0.80 -0.43
N SER A 222 -27.46 0.52 -0.33
CA SER A 222 -26.65 1.38 0.52
C SER A 222 -26.72 0.95 2.00
N ASN A 223 -27.92 0.55 2.48
CA ASN A 223 -28.10 0.03 3.82
C ASN A 223 -27.34 -1.29 4.07
N ILE A 224 -27.34 -2.20 3.08
CA ILE A 224 -26.57 -3.45 3.18
C ILE A 224 -25.07 -3.14 3.27
N ILE A 225 -24.55 -2.26 2.40
CA ILE A 225 -23.14 -1.88 2.38
C ILE A 225 -22.72 -1.20 3.68
N LEU A 226 -23.57 -0.30 4.19
CA LEU A 226 -23.30 0.38 5.46
C LEU A 226 -23.24 -0.62 6.62
N SER A 227 -24.17 -1.57 6.68
CA SER A 227 -24.17 -2.65 7.67
C SER A 227 -22.91 -3.53 7.56
N MET A 228 -22.50 -3.89 6.33
CA MET A 228 -21.26 -4.66 6.11
C MET A 228 -20.02 -3.90 6.56
N SER A 229 -19.95 -2.61 6.23
CA SER A 229 -18.83 -1.74 6.62
C SER A 229 -18.74 -1.59 8.14
N TYR A 230 -19.89 -1.48 8.82
CA TYR A 230 -19.95 -1.42 10.28
C TYR A 230 -19.49 -2.73 10.93
N ASP A 231 -19.98 -3.88 10.46
CA ASP A 231 -19.58 -5.19 10.99
C ASP A 231 -18.07 -5.43 10.80
N PHE A 232 -17.54 -5.08 9.62
CA PHE A 232 -16.10 -5.15 9.34
C PHE A 232 -15.30 -4.26 10.30
N TRP A 233 -15.71 -3.00 10.44
CA TRP A 233 -15.03 -2.06 11.32
C TRP A 233 -15.03 -2.53 12.78
N LYS A 234 -16.16 -3.00 13.27
CA LYS A 234 -16.30 -3.49 14.65
C LYS A 234 -15.32 -4.63 14.91
N ASN A 235 -15.38 -5.67 14.10
CA ASN A 235 -14.52 -6.86 14.28
C ASN A 235 -13.02 -6.51 14.12
N PHE A 236 -12.68 -5.70 13.11
CA PHE A 236 -11.31 -5.30 12.84
C PHE A 236 -10.73 -4.41 13.95
N SER A 237 -11.52 -3.46 14.47
CA SER A 237 -11.09 -2.58 15.55
C SER A 237 -10.92 -3.36 16.88
N GLU A 238 -11.85 -4.27 17.19
CA GLU A 238 -11.72 -5.13 18.37
C GLU A 238 -10.46 -5.99 18.31
N ASP A 239 -10.15 -6.59 17.16
CA ASP A 239 -8.95 -7.40 16.98
C ASP A 239 -7.67 -6.59 17.16
N ILE A 240 -7.63 -5.37 16.63
CA ILE A 240 -6.45 -4.50 16.75
C ILE A 240 -6.29 -4.02 18.19
N ILE A 241 -7.37 -3.58 18.83
CA ILE A 241 -7.33 -3.12 20.22
C ILE A 241 -6.87 -4.27 21.12
N LYS A 242 -7.44 -5.47 20.96
CA LYS A 242 -7.00 -6.66 21.72
C LYS A 242 -5.50 -6.93 21.52
N LYS A 243 -5.01 -6.90 20.29
CA LYS A 243 -3.58 -7.07 20.00
C LYS A 243 -2.73 -5.98 20.61
N LEU A 244 -3.18 -4.73 20.57
CA LEU A 244 -2.48 -3.59 21.18
C LEU A 244 -2.28 -3.81 22.68
N PHE A 245 -3.33 -4.23 23.39
CA PHE A 245 -3.23 -4.52 24.85
C PHE A 245 -2.37 -5.74 25.21
N HIS A 246 -2.08 -6.61 24.24
CA HIS A 246 -1.17 -7.74 24.43
C HIS A 246 0.29 -7.41 24.09
N LEU A 247 0.59 -6.16 23.70
CA LEU A 247 1.97 -5.75 23.47
C LEU A 247 2.70 -5.51 24.79
N PRO A 248 4.00 -5.81 24.86
CA PRO A 248 4.81 -5.55 26.06
C PRO A 248 4.92 -4.05 26.33
N ILE A 249 5.09 -3.67 27.60
CA ILE A 249 5.21 -2.27 28.03
C ILE A 249 6.35 -1.56 27.28
N SER A 250 7.47 -2.26 27.02
CA SER A 250 8.60 -1.74 26.26
C SER A 250 8.23 -1.22 24.86
N TYR A 251 7.12 -1.69 24.27
CA TYR A 251 6.62 -1.16 23.01
C TYR A 251 6.11 0.27 23.14
N PHE A 252 5.50 0.59 24.28
CA PHE A 252 4.93 1.91 24.58
C PHE A 252 5.98 2.90 25.08
N ASP A 253 7.02 2.41 25.78
CA ASP A 253 8.12 3.25 26.29
C ASP A 253 8.98 3.88 25.18
N ILE A 254 9.07 3.20 24.03
CA ILE A 254 9.91 3.61 22.88
C ILE A 254 9.14 4.53 21.92
N ARG A 255 7.80 4.52 21.96
CA ARG A 255 6.95 5.21 20.99
C ARG A 255 6.14 6.33 21.62
N SER A 256 6.04 7.45 20.90
CA SER A 256 5.22 8.56 21.36
C SER A 256 3.72 8.18 21.30
N SER A 257 2.93 8.75 22.22
CA SER A 257 1.47 8.60 22.19
C SER A 257 0.85 9.08 20.89
N GLY A 258 1.46 10.08 20.24
CA GLY A 258 1.07 10.59 18.94
C GLY A 258 1.23 9.56 17.82
N ASP A 259 2.33 8.79 17.78
CA ASP A 259 2.54 7.71 16.80
C ASP A 259 1.47 6.60 16.95
N ILE A 260 1.16 6.22 18.19
CA ILE A 260 0.10 5.22 18.48
C ILE A 260 -1.27 5.74 18.04
N SER A 261 -1.58 7.01 18.35
CA SER A 261 -2.85 7.65 17.94
C SER A 261 -2.99 7.73 16.41
N ASN A 262 -1.93 8.11 15.70
CA ASN A 262 -1.92 8.14 14.24
C ASN A 262 -2.15 6.76 13.62
N ARG A 263 -1.58 5.70 14.20
CA ARG A 263 -1.81 4.32 13.74
C ARG A 263 -3.26 3.88 13.93
N ILE A 264 -3.88 4.26 15.05
CA ILE A 264 -5.30 4.00 15.31
C ILE A 264 -6.17 4.79 14.32
N ASN A 265 -5.85 6.06 14.03
CA ASN A 265 -6.57 6.86 13.04
C ASN A 265 -6.45 6.30 11.62
N ASN A 266 -5.29 5.75 11.26
CA ASN A 266 -5.11 5.09 9.98
C ASN A 266 -6.01 3.85 9.80
N ILE A 267 -6.47 3.22 10.88
CA ILE A 267 -7.46 2.13 10.83
C ILE A 267 -8.80 2.63 10.26
N ASN A 268 -9.24 3.83 10.67
CA ASN A 268 -10.46 4.43 10.14
C ASN A 268 -10.35 4.74 8.64
N LEU A 269 -9.18 5.22 8.20
CA LEU A 269 -8.91 5.46 6.79
C LEU A 269 -8.97 4.15 5.97
N ILE A 270 -8.40 3.07 6.50
CA ILE A 270 -8.46 1.74 5.87
C ILE A 270 -9.91 1.26 5.75
N LYS A 271 -10.71 1.41 6.80
CA LYS A 271 -12.15 1.06 6.81
C LYS A 271 -12.89 1.75 5.66
N ASP A 272 -12.78 3.08 5.59
CA ASP A 272 -13.51 3.88 4.60
C ASP A 272 -13.03 3.59 3.17
N THR A 273 -11.76 3.32 3.01
CA THR A 273 -11.17 2.97 1.72
C THR A 273 -11.62 1.58 1.27
N MET A 274 -11.61 0.57 2.14
CA MET A 274 -12.05 -0.79 1.84
C MET A 274 -13.55 -0.84 1.51
N ALA A 275 -14.39 -0.12 2.26
CA ALA A 275 -15.82 -0.05 1.99
C ALA A 275 -16.11 0.58 0.61
N ARG A 276 -15.42 1.68 0.27
CA ARG A 276 -15.57 2.35 -1.03
C ARG A 276 -15.05 1.51 -2.18
N ILE A 277 -13.83 0.96 -2.07
CA ILE A 277 -13.23 0.15 -3.14
C ILE A 277 -14.06 -1.10 -3.39
N GLY A 278 -14.44 -1.83 -2.36
CA GLY A 278 -15.21 -3.06 -2.51
C GLY A 278 -16.54 -2.83 -3.22
N ASN A 279 -17.27 -1.78 -2.80
CA ASN A 279 -18.54 -1.42 -3.45
C ASN A 279 -18.35 -0.96 -4.90
N SER A 280 -17.40 -0.05 -5.15
CA SER A 280 -17.15 0.48 -6.49
C SER A 280 -16.68 -0.58 -7.48
N LEU A 281 -15.82 -1.51 -7.06
CA LEU A 281 -15.35 -2.59 -7.93
C LEU A 281 -16.50 -3.50 -8.37
N ILE A 282 -17.36 -3.91 -7.44
CA ILE A 282 -18.52 -4.78 -7.77
C ILE A 282 -19.45 -4.08 -8.77
N ILE A 283 -19.80 -2.81 -8.51
CA ILE A 283 -20.68 -2.04 -9.39
C ILE A 283 -20.03 -1.90 -10.77
N ASN A 284 -18.82 -1.37 -10.83
CA ASN A 284 -18.18 -1.06 -12.10
C ASN A 284 -17.95 -2.31 -12.96
N CYS A 285 -17.60 -3.46 -12.37
CA CYS A 285 -17.50 -4.72 -13.10
C CYS A 285 -18.85 -5.17 -13.66
N LEU A 286 -19.92 -5.05 -12.88
CA LEU A 286 -21.28 -5.39 -13.34
C LEU A 286 -21.76 -4.41 -14.42
N SER A 287 -21.53 -3.11 -14.27
CA SER A 287 -21.87 -2.10 -15.27
C SER A 287 -21.20 -2.38 -16.61
N ILE A 288 -19.88 -2.63 -16.61
CA ILE A 288 -19.14 -2.96 -17.82
C ILE A 288 -19.74 -4.20 -18.51
N LEU A 289 -20.12 -5.21 -17.73
CA LEU A 289 -20.71 -6.43 -18.25
C LEU A 289 -22.12 -6.19 -18.83
N VAL A 290 -23.02 -5.56 -18.07
CA VAL A 290 -24.41 -5.35 -18.46
C VAL A 290 -24.51 -4.39 -19.64
N PHE A 291 -23.91 -3.19 -19.54
CA PHE A 291 -23.91 -2.23 -20.64
C PHE A 291 -23.12 -2.71 -21.85
N GLY A 292 -22.01 -3.43 -21.62
CA GLY A 292 -21.24 -4.02 -22.69
C GLY A 292 -22.02 -5.01 -23.54
N ILE A 293 -22.77 -5.92 -22.90
CA ILE A 293 -23.65 -6.86 -23.60
C ILE A 293 -24.78 -6.10 -24.31
N ALA A 294 -25.45 -5.16 -23.64
CA ALA A 294 -26.51 -4.38 -24.21
C ALA A 294 -26.07 -3.64 -25.49
N MET A 295 -24.91 -3.00 -25.47
CA MET A 295 -24.34 -2.33 -26.64
C MET A 295 -23.99 -3.28 -27.78
N MET A 296 -23.46 -4.47 -27.49
CA MET A 296 -23.21 -5.49 -28.52
C MET A 296 -24.50 -5.96 -29.19
N CYS A 297 -25.60 -6.10 -28.43
CA CYS A 297 -26.90 -6.46 -28.98
C CYS A 297 -27.49 -5.36 -29.88
N MET A 298 -27.21 -4.08 -29.59
CA MET A 298 -27.71 -2.96 -30.40
C MET A 298 -26.90 -2.75 -31.70
N SER A 299 -25.56 -2.73 -31.61
CA SER A 299 -24.69 -2.55 -32.78
C SER A 299 -23.27 -3.00 -32.52
N ILE A 300 -22.84 -4.10 -33.13
CA ILE A 300 -21.47 -4.64 -32.99
C ILE A 300 -20.40 -3.62 -33.45
N ARG A 301 -20.68 -2.89 -34.56
CA ARG A 301 -19.72 -1.94 -35.12
C ARG A 301 -19.39 -0.78 -34.15
N LEU A 302 -20.43 -0.18 -33.57
CA LEU A 302 -20.28 0.90 -32.59
C LEU A 302 -19.65 0.39 -31.30
N SER A 303 -20.02 -0.79 -30.83
CA SER A 303 -19.45 -1.40 -29.64
C SER A 303 -17.93 -1.61 -29.76
N LEU A 304 -17.45 -2.08 -30.93
CA LEU A 304 -16.01 -2.26 -31.17
C LEU A 304 -15.24 -0.93 -31.10
N VAL A 305 -15.82 0.15 -31.63
CA VAL A 305 -15.21 1.49 -31.54
C VAL A 305 -15.09 1.94 -30.07
N ILE A 306 -16.18 1.78 -29.30
CA ILE A 306 -16.22 2.19 -27.90
C ILE A 306 -15.24 1.37 -27.05
N TYR A 307 -15.16 0.04 -27.26
CA TYR A 307 -14.17 -0.80 -26.58
C TYR A 307 -12.73 -0.41 -26.95
N GLY A 308 -12.47 -0.05 -28.21
CA GLY A 308 -11.17 0.49 -28.63
C GLY A 308 -10.79 1.76 -27.87
N ILE A 309 -11.72 2.69 -27.73
CA ILE A 309 -11.52 3.93 -26.95
C ILE A 309 -11.30 3.60 -25.46
N ALA A 310 -12.09 2.67 -24.89
CA ALA A 310 -11.94 2.27 -23.48
C ALA A 310 -10.57 1.63 -23.19
N ILE A 311 -10.07 0.78 -24.09
CA ILE A 311 -8.74 0.19 -23.98
C ILE A 311 -7.65 1.28 -24.07
N PHE A 312 -7.77 2.20 -25.02
CA PHE A 312 -6.85 3.33 -25.15
C PHE A 312 -6.83 4.17 -23.86
N GLN A 313 -8.01 4.48 -23.30
CA GLN A 313 -8.15 5.22 -22.04
C GLN A 313 -7.52 4.46 -20.88
N ALA A 314 -7.70 3.14 -20.76
CA ALA A 314 -7.09 2.32 -19.73
C ALA A 314 -5.55 2.32 -19.80
N VAL A 315 -5.00 2.21 -21.02
CA VAL A 315 -3.55 2.29 -21.24
C VAL A 315 -3.01 3.68 -20.88
N PHE A 316 -3.70 4.74 -21.30
CA PHE A 316 -3.34 6.12 -20.96
C PHE A 316 -3.33 6.33 -19.44
N PHE A 317 -4.38 5.89 -18.73
CA PHE A 317 -4.46 5.94 -17.27
C PHE A 317 -3.31 5.16 -16.60
N TYR A 318 -2.95 4.00 -17.12
CA TYR A 318 -1.82 3.23 -16.60
C TYR A 318 -0.49 4.03 -16.62
N PHE A 319 -0.22 4.73 -17.72
CA PHE A 319 0.97 5.60 -17.81
C PHE A 319 0.88 6.82 -16.88
N CYS A 320 -0.27 7.46 -16.80
CA CYS A 320 -0.49 8.59 -15.89
C CYS A 320 -0.32 8.19 -14.42
N MET A 321 -0.87 7.04 -14.02
CA MET A 321 -0.75 6.51 -12.66
C MET A 321 0.71 6.28 -12.24
N LYS A 322 1.56 5.83 -13.16
CA LYS A 322 2.98 5.66 -12.89
C LYS A 322 3.68 6.99 -12.58
N HIS A 323 3.31 8.04 -13.30
CA HIS A 323 3.82 9.39 -13.07
C HIS A 323 3.29 10.00 -11.76
N THR A 324 1.99 9.88 -11.53
CA THR A 324 1.31 10.39 -10.33
C THR A 324 1.83 9.74 -9.05
N ARG A 325 2.11 8.43 -9.06
CA ARG A 325 2.71 7.74 -7.89
C ARG A 325 4.05 8.35 -7.49
N ARG A 326 4.88 8.72 -8.45
CA ARG A 326 6.16 9.37 -8.18
C ARG A 326 5.98 10.73 -7.51
N LEU A 327 5.09 11.56 -8.07
CA LEU A 327 4.78 12.88 -7.50
C LEU A 327 4.13 12.79 -6.11
N MET A 328 3.33 11.75 -5.88
CA MET A 328 2.68 11.52 -4.58
C MET A 328 3.71 11.15 -3.51
N HIS A 329 4.73 10.34 -3.83
CA HIS A 329 5.84 10.07 -2.93
C HIS A 329 6.62 11.34 -2.58
N GLU A 330 6.97 12.14 -3.57
CA GLU A 330 7.67 13.41 -3.37
C GLU A 330 6.84 14.40 -2.50
N ASN A 331 5.52 14.41 -2.66
CA ASN A 331 4.63 15.25 -1.84
C ASN A 331 4.49 14.74 -0.40
N LEU A 332 4.42 13.43 -0.18
CA LEU A 332 4.36 12.86 1.17
C LEU A 332 5.64 13.18 1.95
N GLU A 333 6.81 13.03 1.34
CA GLU A 333 8.10 13.43 1.95
C GLU A 333 8.11 14.92 2.36
N ARG A 334 7.59 15.80 1.50
CA ARG A 334 7.48 17.25 1.81
C ARG A 334 6.49 17.54 2.95
N GLN A 335 5.38 16.80 3.00
CA GLN A 335 4.41 16.96 4.08
C GLN A 335 4.99 16.51 5.43
N GLU A 336 5.73 15.40 5.50
CA GLU A 336 6.39 14.95 6.73
C GLU A 336 7.38 15.99 7.26
N VAL A 337 8.20 16.58 6.39
CA VAL A 337 9.13 17.67 6.77
C VAL A 337 8.36 18.87 7.32
N THR A 338 7.23 19.23 6.70
CA THR A 338 6.40 20.36 7.13
C THR A 338 5.75 20.08 8.49
N TYR A 339 5.18 18.89 8.69
CA TYR A 339 4.58 18.49 9.98
C TYR A 339 5.60 18.46 11.11
N THR A 340 6.80 17.97 10.84
CA THR A 340 7.90 17.92 11.82
C THR A 340 8.35 19.34 12.21
N SER A 341 8.45 20.26 11.24
CA SER A 341 8.81 21.66 11.49
C SER A 341 7.74 22.39 12.29
N VAL A 342 6.45 22.18 11.97
CA VAL A 342 5.32 22.81 12.70
C VAL A 342 5.22 22.26 14.13
N SER A 343 5.38 20.95 14.32
CA SER A 343 5.37 20.34 15.64
C SER A 343 6.53 20.82 16.51
N TYR A 344 7.72 20.99 15.92
CA TYR A 344 8.90 21.51 16.63
C TYR A 344 8.72 22.98 17.03
N THR A 345 8.15 23.82 16.18
CA THR A 345 7.87 25.23 16.50
C THR A 345 6.80 25.38 17.58
N HIS A 346 5.76 24.53 17.56
CA HIS A 346 4.70 24.54 18.59
C HIS A 346 5.22 24.07 19.97
N LEU A 347 6.03 23.01 20.01
CA LEU A 347 6.65 22.53 21.25
C LEU A 347 7.62 23.56 21.84
N ARG A 348 8.42 24.22 21.01
CA ARG A 348 9.37 25.24 21.46
C ARG A 348 8.68 26.53 21.92
N ALA A 349 7.54 26.88 21.35
CA ALA A 349 6.72 28.02 21.82
C ALA A 349 6.19 27.75 23.23
N HIS A 350 5.74 26.53 23.53
CA HIS A 350 5.26 26.17 24.88
C HIS A 350 6.41 26.08 25.92
N GLU A 351 7.62 25.67 25.53
CA GLU A 351 8.77 25.67 26.43
C GLU A 351 9.27 27.09 26.75
N THR A 352 9.08 28.04 25.85
CA THR A 352 9.47 29.46 26.10
C THR A 352 8.44 30.23 26.89
N GLU A 353 7.17 29.82 26.92
CA GLU A 353 6.13 30.40 27.80
C GLU A 353 6.19 29.88 29.25
N ALA A 354 6.82 28.73 29.50
CA ALA A 354 6.98 28.13 30.83
C ALA A 354 8.26 28.60 31.52
#